data_1cd6c223d99765ae3694e6aab0d5e47d
#
_entry.id   1cd6c223d99765ae3694e6aab0d5e47d
#
_cell.length_a   1.000
_cell.length_b   1.000
_cell.length_c   1.000
_cell.angle_alpha   90.00
_cell.angle_beta   90.00
_cell.angle_gamma   90.00
#
_symmetry.space_group_name_H-M   'P 1'
#
loop_
_entity.id
_entity.type
_entity.pdbx_description
1 polymer ?
#
loop_
_entity_poly.entity_id
_entity_poly.type
_entity_poly.pdbx_seq_one_letter_code
_entity_poly.pdbx_strand_id
1 'polypeptide(L)'
;MKKAVRMAVAAGMCAALTLSAGCQKKTVADDEVQRYAWPLATASPEDTVTQIYAEKFAEEVEELSDGKMKIQVYPNGTIGGDRELLESCKDGDIPFVIQNTAPQVTFMPDLAVFDIPCRFSTIDEVREKVDDPEFYGLLEDVYENGGYKLLGYADQGFRVMSTNKMVESLADFKGQKIRTMENSYHMDFWKKLKASPTPMSFSEVYIGLQQGTIDAQENPYEVIVSNKLYEQQDYVVETNHLPHLISLIVSDEFFQDLPEDKQAILVEAAEIAKEEARQASDDRIADKIKVIEDSGTQIVTLSDELRAEIREAVQPVYDEIEKMWIKNSIMPI
;
A
#
# COMPACT_ATOMS: atom_id res chain seq x y z
N MET A 1 11.39 -19.23 80.52
CA MET A 1 10.31 -19.40 81.51
C MET A 1 9.00 -19.41 80.73
N LYS A 2 8.40 -20.60 80.66
CA LYS A 2 7.10 -20.98 81.24
C LYS A 2 5.97 -20.11 80.60
N LYS A 3 4.91 -20.64 80.05
CA LYS A 3 4.11 -21.87 80.06
C LYS A 3 3.08 -21.71 78.95
N ALA A 4 2.84 -22.56 78.02
CA ALA A 4 1.99 -23.73 78.11
C ALA A 4 0.48 -23.45 78.28
N VAL A 5 -0.30 -23.91 77.31
CA VAL A 5 -1.47 -24.80 77.37
C VAL A 5 -2.82 -24.14 77.67
N ARG A 6 -3.82 -24.26 76.81
CA ARG A 6 -4.79 -25.35 76.82
C ARG A 6 -5.80 -25.33 75.70
N MET A 7 -5.95 -26.44 75.07
CA MET A 7 -7.07 -26.95 74.27
C MET A 7 -8.40 -26.86 74.98
N ALA A 8 -9.45 -26.56 74.23
CA ALA A 8 -10.79 -27.03 74.60
C ALA A 8 -11.55 -27.39 73.31
N VAL A 9 -11.86 -28.68 73.24
CA VAL A 9 -12.76 -29.32 72.29
C VAL A 9 -14.20 -29.05 72.73
N ALA A 10 -15.04 -28.67 71.75
CA ALA A 10 -16.49 -28.92 71.93
C ALA A 10 -17.05 -29.33 70.56
N ALA A 11 -17.46 -30.63 70.56
CA ALA A 11 -18.24 -31.23 69.49
C ALA A 11 -19.71 -30.83 69.65
N GLY A 12 -20.39 -30.70 68.52
CA GLY A 12 -21.83 -30.47 68.57
C GLY A 12 -22.51 -30.26 67.23
N MET A 13 -23.06 -31.30 66.69
CA MET A 13 -24.26 -31.38 65.87
C MET A 13 -24.19 -31.13 64.34
N CYS A 14 -24.22 -32.25 63.66
CA CYS A 14 -24.74 -32.43 62.31
C CYS A 14 -26.15 -31.88 62.15
N ALA A 15 -26.32 -30.92 61.24
CA ALA A 15 -27.60 -30.68 60.60
C ALA A 15 -27.37 -30.80 59.10
N ALA A 16 -27.82 -31.90 58.54
CA ALA A 16 -27.88 -32.16 57.12
C ALA A 16 -28.91 -31.21 56.48
N LEU A 17 -28.42 -30.19 55.81
CA LEU A 17 -29.18 -29.40 54.83
C LEU A 17 -28.78 -29.91 53.44
N THR A 18 -29.62 -30.78 52.88
CA THR A 18 -29.62 -31.10 51.45
C THR A 18 -29.97 -29.86 50.66
N LEU A 19 -28.96 -29.09 50.24
CA LEU A 19 -29.09 -28.14 49.17
C LEU A 19 -29.05 -28.93 47.85
N SER A 20 -30.23 -29.09 47.28
CA SER A 20 -30.39 -29.43 45.86
C SER A 20 -29.64 -28.39 45.03
N ALA A 21 -28.44 -28.76 44.60
CA ALA A 21 -27.75 -28.02 43.52
C ALA A 21 -28.55 -28.24 42.24
N GLY A 22 -29.56 -27.41 42.02
CA GLY A 22 -30.09 -27.19 40.71
C GLY A 22 -28.95 -26.66 39.84
N CYS A 23 -28.46 -27.49 38.92
CA CYS A 23 -27.74 -26.99 37.77
C CYS A 23 -28.69 -26.05 37.01
N GLN A 24 -28.76 -24.79 37.42
CA GLN A 24 -29.14 -23.76 36.48
C GLN A 24 -28.03 -23.75 35.43
N LYS A 25 -28.29 -24.35 34.27
CA LYS A 25 -27.63 -23.93 33.03
C LYS A 25 -27.80 -22.43 33.01
N LYS A 26 -26.72 -21.69 33.24
CA LYS A 26 -26.63 -20.32 32.77
C LYS A 26 -26.91 -20.43 31.27
N THR A 27 -28.09 -20.07 30.85
CA THR A 27 -28.32 -19.59 29.51
C THR A 27 -27.39 -18.40 29.40
N VAL A 28 -26.25 -18.59 28.73
CA VAL A 28 -25.43 -17.51 28.21
C VAL A 28 -26.44 -16.64 27.47
N ALA A 29 -26.60 -15.41 27.90
CA ALA A 29 -27.38 -14.46 27.15
C ALA A 29 -26.77 -14.40 25.76
N ASP A 30 -27.59 -14.59 24.74
CA ASP A 30 -27.25 -14.66 23.31
C ASP A 30 -26.82 -13.25 22.75
N ASP A 31 -26.17 -12.41 23.57
CA ASP A 31 -25.88 -11.02 23.26
C ASP A 31 -24.42 -10.58 23.57
N GLU A 32 -23.44 -11.47 23.60
CA GLU A 32 -22.06 -11.06 23.37
C GLU A 32 -21.85 -10.93 21.86
N VAL A 33 -22.17 -9.76 21.32
CA VAL A 33 -21.85 -9.40 19.95
C VAL A 33 -20.32 -9.46 19.81
N GLN A 34 -19.85 -10.45 19.07
CA GLN A 34 -18.43 -10.58 18.78
C GLN A 34 -17.97 -9.35 17.99
N ARG A 35 -16.97 -8.64 18.52
CA ARG A 35 -16.38 -7.46 17.90
C ARG A 35 -14.99 -7.78 17.39
N TYR A 36 -14.68 -7.25 16.24
CA TYR A 36 -13.38 -7.41 15.58
C TYR A 36 -12.71 -6.04 15.45
N ALA A 37 -11.41 -5.98 15.70
CA ALA A 37 -10.60 -4.78 15.48
C ALA A 37 -9.24 -5.18 14.91
N TRP A 38 -8.89 -4.62 13.77
CA TRP A 38 -7.68 -4.99 13.04
C TRP A 38 -6.89 -3.77 12.57
N PRO A 39 -5.55 -3.85 12.53
CA PRO A 39 -4.72 -2.82 11.93
C PRO A 39 -4.76 -2.90 10.40
N LEU A 40 -4.77 -1.71 9.77
CA LEU A 40 -4.44 -1.48 8.38
C LEU A 40 -3.25 -0.52 8.33
N ALA A 41 -2.20 -0.88 7.63
CA ALA A 41 -0.99 -0.08 7.59
C ALA A 41 -0.59 0.34 6.18
N THR A 42 0.09 1.48 6.10
CA THR A 42 0.72 1.96 4.87
C THR A 42 1.99 2.75 5.18
N ALA A 43 3.01 2.63 4.31
CA ALA A 43 4.20 3.47 4.35
C ALA A 43 3.95 4.87 3.73
N SER A 44 2.83 5.06 3.04
CA SER A 44 2.47 6.33 2.40
C SER A 44 2.15 7.43 3.44
N PRO A 45 2.46 8.70 3.11
CA PRO A 45 2.18 9.81 4.01
C PRO A 45 0.67 10.08 4.14
N GLU A 46 0.33 10.79 5.22
CA GLU A 46 -0.99 11.41 5.36
C GLU A 46 -1.25 12.41 4.22
N ASP A 47 -2.50 12.83 4.06
CA ASP A 47 -2.95 13.74 2.98
C ASP A 47 -2.62 13.19 1.58
N THR A 48 -2.80 11.88 1.38
CA THR A 48 -2.71 11.20 0.09
C THR A 48 -3.96 10.39 -0.22
N VAL A 49 -4.16 10.04 -1.48
CA VAL A 49 -5.23 9.12 -1.89
C VAL A 49 -5.08 7.76 -1.20
N THR A 50 -3.85 7.32 -0.91
CA THR A 50 -3.64 6.09 -0.12
C THR A 50 -4.30 6.19 1.27
N GLN A 51 -4.16 7.35 1.93
CA GLN A 51 -4.82 7.59 3.23
C GLN A 51 -6.34 7.66 3.07
N ILE A 52 -6.84 8.36 2.06
CA ILE A 52 -8.29 8.44 1.76
C ILE A 52 -8.86 7.04 1.54
N TYR A 53 -8.18 6.21 0.75
CA TYR A 53 -8.58 4.82 0.50
C TYR A 53 -8.64 4.00 1.80
N ALA A 54 -7.61 4.13 2.66
CA ALA A 54 -7.55 3.42 3.94
C ALA A 54 -8.66 3.87 4.91
N GLU A 55 -8.88 5.18 5.03
CA GLU A 55 -9.89 5.74 5.92
C GLU A 55 -11.31 5.41 5.45
N LYS A 56 -11.56 5.52 4.14
CA LYS A 56 -12.86 5.16 3.58
C LYS A 56 -13.16 3.67 3.74
N PHE A 57 -12.17 2.81 3.49
CA PHE A 57 -12.32 1.38 3.75
C PHE A 57 -12.66 1.11 5.22
N ALA A 58 -11.97 1.78 6.15
CA ALA A 58 -12.23 1.62 7.59
C ALA A 58 -13.64 2.09 7.98
N GLU A 59 -14.10 3.22 7.42
CA GLU A 59 -15.45 3.76 7.63
C GLU A 59 -16.51 2.79 7.14
N GLU A 60 -16.39 2.30 5.89
CA GLU A 60 -17.37 1.39 5.30
C GLU A 60 -17.42 0.04 6.03
N VAL A 61 -16.29 -0.49 6.46
CA VAL A 61 -16.25 -1.71 7.27
C VAL A 61 -17.02 -1.53 8.59
N GLU A 62 -16.85 -0.38 9.26
CA GLU A 62 -17.58 -0.09 10.49
C GLU A 62 -19.08 0.10 10.22
N GLU A 63 -19.47 0.80 9.15
CA GLU A 63 -20.86 1.05 8.78
C GLU A 63 -21.59 -0.24 8.35
N LEU A 64 -21.04 -0.99 7.38
CA LEU A 64 -21.64 -2.22 6.86
C LEU A 64 -21.73 -3.33 7.92
N SER A 65 -20.88 -3.28 8.95
CA SER A 65 -20.91 -4.25 10.06
C SER A 65 -21.77 -3.82 11.26
N ASP A 66 -22.51 -2.70 11.19
CA ASP A 66 -23.19 -2.10 12.34
C ASP A 66 -22.26 -1.89 13.57
N GLY A 67 -21.01 -1.45 13.31
CA GLY A 67 -19.98 -1.21 14.34
C GLY A 67 -19.38 -2.46 14.97
N LYS A 68 -19.58 -3.63 14.36
CA LYS A 68 -19.03 -4.91 14.88
C LYS A 68 -17.61 -5.18 14.41
N MET A 69 -17.21 -4.60 13.28
CA MET A 69 -15.87 -4.69 12.73
C MET A 69 -15.25 -3.28 12.71
N LYS A 70 -13.97 -3.18 13.04
CA LYS A 70 -13.26 -1.91 13.07
C LYS A 70 -11.87 -2.07 12.49
N ILE A 71 -11.51 -1.17 11.59
CA ILE A 71 -10.16 -1.04 11.04
C ILE A 71 -9.49 0.17 11.69
N GLN A 72 -8.27 -0.04 12.19
CA GLN A 72 -7.44 1.06 12.70
C GLN A 72 -6.32 1.36 11.69
N VAL A 73 -6.32 2.55 11.13
CA VAL A 73 -5.37 2.97 10.10
C VAL A 73 -4.07 3.48 10.74
N TYR A 74 -2.93 3.01 10.21
CA TYR A 74 -1.57 3.40 10.61
C TYR A 74 -0.79 3.90 9.37
N PRO A 75 -0.76 5.22 9.13
CA PRO A 75 -0.06 5.83 7.99
C PRO A 75 1.43 6.09 8.29
N ASN A 76 2.13 6.71 7.33
CA ASN A 76 3.50 7.21 7.45
C ASN A 76 4.57 6.16 7.80
N GLY A 77 4.32 4.89 7.54
CA GLY A 77 5.26 3.83 7.94
C GLY A 77 5.45 3.72 9.45
N THR A 78 4.47 4.18 10.26
CA THR A 78 4.59 4.21 11.73
C THR A 78 4.77 2.85 12.36
N ILE A 79 4.36 1.78 11.68
CA ILE A 79 4.50 0.39 12.14
C ILE A 79 5.25 -0.51 11.14
N GLY A 80 5.91 0.09 10.13
CA GLY A 80 6.77 -0.60 9.18
C GLY A 80 6.88 0.12 7.84
N GLY A 81 7.97 -0.10 7.11
CA GLY A 81 8.12 0.27 5.70
C GLY A 81 7.44 -0.75 4.77
N ASP A 82 7.50 -0.51 3.45
CA ASP A 82 6.78 -1.34 2.47
C ASP A 82 7.10 -2.84 2.60
N ARG A 83 8.39 -3.20 2.76
CA ARG A 83 8.81 -4.60 2.89
C ARG A 83 8.30 -5.23 4.18
N GLU A 84 8.52 -4.57 5.32
CA GLU A 84 8.10 -5.07 6.63
C GLU A 84 6.57 -5.22 6.70
N LEU A 85 5.83 -4.32 6.07
CA LEU A 85 4.36 -4.41 6.02
C LEU A 85 3.89 -5.60 5.19
N LEU A 86 4.54 -5.91 4.05
CA LEU A 86 4.22 -7.11 3.27
C LEU A 86 4.50 -8.40 4.04
N GLU A 87 5.66 -8.48 4.69
CA GLU A 87 6.03 -9.62 5.52
C GLU A 87 5.02 -9.81 6.66
N SER A 88 4.71 -8.73 7.41
CA SER A 88 3.74 -8.76 8.50
C SER A 88 2.31 -9.07 8.04
N CYS A 89 1.93 -8.64 6.83
CA CYS A 89 0.62 -8.96 6.25
C CYS A 89 0.53 -10.46 5.92
N LYS A 90 1.54 -10.99 5.27
CA LYS A 90 1.60 -12.41 4.95
C LYS A 90 1.52 -13.31 6.19
N ASP A 91 2.19 -12.89 7.26
CA ASP A 91 2.21 -13.61 8.54
C ASP A 91 0.93 -13.37 9.38
N GLY A 92 0.05 -12.45 8.94
CA GLY A 92 -1.22 -12.13 9.61
C GLY A 92 -1.12 -11.19 10.81
N ASP A 93 0.09 -10.72 11.16
CA ASP A 93 0.31 -9.78 12.28
C ASP A 93 -0.31 -8.40 12.01
N ILE A 94 -0.24 -7.93 10.76
CA ILE A 94 -0.91 -6.73 10.25
C ILE A 94 -1.76 -7.18 9.06
N PRO A 95 -3.02 -7.60 9.29
CA PRO A 95 -3.79 -8.29 8.26
C PRO A 95 -4.07 -7.44 7.01
N PHE A 96 -4.16 -6.12 7.12
CA PHE A 96 -4.49 -5.23 5.99
C PHE A 96 -3.34 -4.28 5.66
N VAL A 97 -3.02 -4.16 4.38
CA VAL A 97 -2.01 -3.22 3.86
C VAL A 97 -2.53 -2.52 2.61
N ILE A 98 -2.29 -1.21 2.53
CA ILE A 98 -2.41 -0.46 1.27
C ILE A 98 -1.04 0.07 0.90
N GLN A 99 -0.57 -0.26 -0.30
CA GLN A 99 0.71 0.25 -0.79
C GLN A 99 0.80 0.20 -2.33
N ASN A 100 1.82 0.88 -2.86
CA ASN A 100 2.14 0.80 -4.28
C ASN A 100 2.52 -0.62 -4.71
N THR A 101 2.20 -1.00 -5.94
CA THR A 101 2.49 -2.34 -6.49
C THR A 101 3.98 -2.62 -6.65
N ALA A 102 4.82 -1.58 -6.82
CA ALA A 102 6.23 -1.76 -7.13
C ALA A 102 7.05 -2.51 -6.04
N PRO A 103 6.93 -2.24 -4.72
CA PRO A 103 7.60 -3.04 -3.70
C PRO A 103 7.13 -4.49 -3.66
N GLN A 104 5.91 -4.75 -4.08
CA GLN A 104 5.29 -6.09 -4.07
C GLN A 104 5.93 -7.05 -5.08
N VAL A 105 6.56 -6.52 -6.13
CA VAL A 105 7.26 -7.31 -7.16
C VAL A 105 8.35 -8.21 -6.56
N THR A 106 8.96 -7.81 -5.45
CA THR A 106 9.96 -8.65 -4.76
C THR A 106 9.37 -9.92 -4.14
N PHE A 107 8.07 -9.93 -3.86
CA PHE A 107 7.31 -11.06 -3.31
C PHE A 107 6.51 -11.78 -4.38
N MET A 108 5.99 -11.03 -5.33
CA MET A 108 5.12 -11.49 -6.42
C MET A 108 5.64 -10.93 -7.76
N PRO A 109 6.65 -11.60 -8.38
CA PRO A 109 7.34 -11.08 -9.57
C PRO A 109 6.42 -10.75 -10.75
N ASP A 110 5.30 -11.43 -10.88
CA ASP A 110 4.35 -11.22 -11.97
C ASP A 110 3.64 -9.85 -11.91
N LEU A 111 3.66 -9.17 -10.74
CA LEU A 111 3.18 -7.79 -10.62
C LEU A 111 4.07 -6.76 -11.36
N ALA A 112 5.25 -7.16 -11.85
CA ALA A 112 6.07 -6.34 -12.72
C ALA A 112 5.37 -5.91 -14.02
N VAL A 113 4.24 -6.49 -14.35
CA VAL A 113 3.39 -6.02 -15.45
C VAL A 113 3.05 -4.54 -15.34
N PHE A 114 2.93 -4.01 -14.13
CA PHE A 114 2.68 -2.60 -13.87
C PHE A 114 3.95 -1.73 -13.98
N ASP A 115 5.12 -2.35 -14.05
CA ASP A 115 6.42 -1.69 -14.20
C ASP A 115 6.90 -1.62 -15.66
N ILE A 116 6.05 -2.01 -16.62
CA ILE A 116 6.33 -1.83 -18.05
C ILE A 116 6.39 -0.33 -18.34
N PRO A 117 7.57 0.22 -18.66
CA PRO A 117 7.74 1.67 -18.74
C PRO A 117 7.02 2.28 -19.94
N CYS A 118 6.39 3.43 -19.70
CA CYS A 118 5.68 4.21 -20.72
C CYS A 118 4.59 3.43 -21.48
N ARG A 119 4.02 2.40 -20.85
CA ARG A 119 3.01 1.51 -21.46
C ARG A 119 1.66 2.21 -21.60
N PHE A 120 1.25 2.93 -20.58
CA PHE A 120 -0.04 3.63 -20.53
C PHE A 120 0.14 5.12 -20.80
N SER A 121 -0.83 5.70 -21.50
CA SER A 121 -0.85 7.13 -21.83
C SER A 121 -1.78 7.92 -20.89
N THR A 122 -2.81 7.27 -20.37
CA THR A 122 -3.79 7.87 -19.46
C THR A 122 -4.05 6.95 -18.27
N ILE A 123 -4.55 7.53 -17.19
CA ILE A 123 -4.92 6.73 -16.00
C ILE A 123 -6.18 5.91 -16.26
N ASP A 124 -7.05 6.38 -17.15
CA ASP A 124 -8.26 5.63 -17.54
C ASP A 124 -7.90 4.31 -18.24
N GLU A 125 -6.88 4.30 -19.10
CA GLU A 125 -6.36 3.05 -19.70
C GLU A 125 -5.88 2.06 -18.63
N VAL A 126 -5.27 2.56 -17.55
CA VAL A 126 -4.82 1.73 -16.43
C VAL A 126 -6.02 1.15 -15.67
N ARG A 127 -7.00 2.00 -15.34
CA ARG A 127 -8.23 1.61 -14.64
C ARG A 127 -9.02 0.59 -15.45
N GLU A 128 -9.24 0.84 -16.75
CA GLU A 128 -9.91 -0.10 -17.65
C GLU A 128 -9.21 -1.46 -17.64
N LYS A 129 -7.88 -1.47 -17.66
CA LYS A 129 -7.12 -2.71 -17.67
C LYS A 129 -7.20 -3.48 -16.35
N VAL A 130 -7.05 -2.83 -15.21
CA VAL A 130 -7.14 -3.50 -13.89
C VAL A 130 -8.57 -3.89 -13.51
N ASP A 131 -9.58 -3.29 -14.15
CA ASP A 131 -10.99 -3.63 -13.95
C ASP A 131 -11.50 -4.67 -14.97
N ASP A 132 -10.71 -5.03 -15.99
CA ASP A 132 -11.03 -6.12 -16.90
C ASP A 132 -11.12 -7.45 -16.13
N PRO A 133 -12.26 -8.15 -16.14
CA PRO A 133 -12.45 -9.32 -15.27
C PRO A 133 -11.48 -10.47 -15.51
N GLU A 134 -11.01 -10.65 -16.76
CA GLU A 134 -10.06 -11.71 -17.09
C GLU A 134 -8.67 -11.35 -16.52
N PHE A 135 -8.26 -10.10 -16.70
CA PHE A 135 -6.99 -9.62 -16.17
C PHE A 135 -6.99 -9.54 -14.63
N TYR A 136 -8.09 -9.05 -14.04
CA TYR A 136 -8.25 -9.01 -12.58
C TYR A 136 -8.15 -10.41 -11.97
N GLY A 137 -8.81 -11.40 -12.56
CA GLY A 137 -8.71 -12.79 -12.11
C GLY A 137 -7.29 -13.34 -12.13
N LEU A 138 -6.49 -13.00 -13.16
CA LEU A 138 -5.06 -13.37 -13.19
C LEU A 138 -4.26 -12.70 -12.08
N LEU A 139 -4.60 -11.44 -11.75
CA LEU A 139 -3.96 -10.74 -10.64
C LEU A 139 -4.37 -11.35 -9.29
N GLU A 140 -5.64 -11.72 -9.10
CA GLU A 140 -6.06 -12.43 -7.89
C GLU A 140 -5.23 -13.69 -7.68
N ASP A 141 -5.03 -14.52 -8.74
CA ASP A 141 -4.19 -15.72 -8.68
C ASP A 141 -2.74 -15.39 -8.27
N VAL A 142 -2.17 -14.28 -8.77
CA VAL A 142 -0.81 -13.84 -8.41
C VAL A 142 -0.73 -13.49 -6.92
N TYR A 143 -1.73 -12.76 -6.38
CA TYR A 143 -1.76 -12.39 -4.97
C TYR A 143 -2.00 -13.62 -4.08
N GLU A 144 -2.94 -14.49 -4.41
CA GLU A 144 -3.24 -15.70 -3.65
C GLU A 144 -2.01 -16.64 -3.60
N ASN A 145 -1.30 -16.81 -4.71
CA ASN A 145 -0.04 -17.56 -4.73
C ASN A 145 1.06 -16.90 -3.86
N GLY A 146 1.00 -15.59 -3.68
CA GLY A 146 1.87 -14.81 -2.78
C GLY A 146 1.51 -14.96 -1.31
N GLY A 147 0.29 -15.41 -0.99
CA GLY A 147 -0.27 -15.50 0.36
C GLY A 147 -1.10 -14.27 0.76
N TYR A 148 -1.62 -13.54 -0.23
CA TYR A 148 -2.47 -12.37 -0.04
C TYR A 148 -3.78 -12.52 -0.79
N LYS A 149 -4.85 -11.88 -0.29
CA LYS A 149 -6.08 -11.65 -1.04
C LYS A 149 -6.10 -10.19 -1.52
N LEU A 150 -6.25 -10.01 -2.82
CA LEU A 150 -6.46 -8.69 -3.41
C LEU A 150 -7.90 -8.24 -3.15
N LEU A 151 -8.09 -7.01 -2.65
CA LEU A 151 -9.42 -6.41 -2.45
C LEU A 151 -9.72 -5.31 -3.46
N GLY A 152 -8.72 -4.72 -4.11
CA GLY A 152 -8.93 -3.73 -5.16
C GLY A 152 -7.73 -2.85 -5.44
N TYR A 153 -7.83 -2.09 -6.56
CA TYR A 153 -6.84 -1.12 -6.98
C TYR A 153 -7.42 0.29 -7.06
N ALA A 154 -6.71 1.24 -6.47
CA ALA A 154 -6.82 2.66 -6.78
C ALA A 154 -5.50 3.18 -7.35
N ASP A 155 -5.41 4.49 -7.61
CA ASP A 155 -4.23 5.11 -8.19
C ASP A 155 -3.99 6.52 -7.63
N GLN A 156 -2.81 7.06 -7.92
CA GLN A 156 -2.43 8.44 -7.62
C GLN A 156 -1.88 9.13 -8.90
N GLY A 157 -2.40 8.75 -10.07
CA GLY A 157 -1.92 9.23 -11.36
C GLY A 157 -0.57 8.61 -11.75
N PHE A 158 0.27 9.38 -12.44
CA PHE A 158 1.57 8.93 -12.91
C PHE A 158 2.71 9.38 -12.02
N ARG A 159 3.79 8.61 -12.03
CA ARG A 159 5.04 8.96 -11.38
C ARG A 159 5.83 9.95 -12.24
N VAL A 160 6.30 11.02 -11.62
CA VAL A 160 7.13 12.05 -12.20
C VAL A 160 8.46 12.12 -11.45
N MET A 161 9.51 12.66 -12.07
CA MET A 161 10.82 12.83 -11.44
C MET A 161 10.92 14.20 -10.78
N SER A 162 11.41 14.32 -9.55
CA SER A 162 11.88 15.60 -9.04
C SER A 162 13.42 15.63 -8.93
N THR A 163 14.03 16.78 -9.19
CA THR A 163 15.49 16.94 -9.32
C THR A 163 15.91 18.41 -9.17
N ASN A 164 17.20 18.63 -8.90
CA ASN A 164 17.81 19.97 -8.93
C ASN A 164 18.53 20.27 -10.25
N LYS A 165 18.30 19.45 -11.28
CA LYS A 165 18.89 19.63 -12.60
C LYS A 165 17.80 19.72 -13.67
N MET A 166 17.83 20.79 -14.48
CA MET A 166 16.97 20.88 -15.65
C MET A 166 17.20 19.70 -16.60
N VAL A 167 16.12 19.11 -17.11
CA VAL A 167 16.15 17.99 -18.04
C VAL A 167 15.55 18.40 -19.38
N GLU A 168 16.40 18.49 -20.39
CA GLU A 168 16.04 18.86 -21.78
C GLU A 168 16.49 17.78 -22.79
N SER A 169 17.31 16.81 -22.34
CA SER A 169 17.85 15.72 -23.16
C SER A 169 18.12 14.46 -22.35
N LEU A 170 18.32 13.31 -23.02
CA LEU A 170 18.76 12.07 -22.35
C LEU A 170 20.08 12.23 -21.59
N ALA A 171 20.96 13.12 -22.04
CA ALA A 171 22.24 13.35 -21.37
C ALA A 171 22.07 13.96 -19.97
N ASP A 172 20.95 14.60 -19.69
CA ASP A 172 20.70 15.27 -18.43
C ASP A 172 20.35 14.30 -17.28
N PHE A 173 19.89 13.11 -17.59
CA PHE A 173 19.70 12.04 -16.60
C PHE A 173 21.03 11.45 -16.11
N LYS A 174 22.10 11.54 -16.94
CA LYS A 174 23.36 10.87 -16.68
C LYS A 174 23.96 11.23 -15.32
N GLY A 175 24.21 10.19 -14.52
CA GLY A 175 24.91 10.27 -13.23
C GLY A 175 24.08 10.84 -12.09
N GLN A 176 22.83 11.28 -12.32
CA GLN A 176 21.96 11.70 -11.22
C GLN A 176 21.69 10.52 -10.29
N LYS A 177 21.97 10.68 -9.00
CA LYS A 177 21.62 9.70 -7.98
C LYS A 177 20.14 9.80 -7.68
N ILE A 178 19.37 8.95 -8.33
CA ILE A 178 17.91 8.96 -8.17
C ILE A 178 17.48 7.88 -7.19
N ARG A 179 16.68 8.27 -6.21
CA ARG A 179 16.06 7.32 -5.30
C ARG A 179 14.90 6.61 -6.01
N THR A 180 14.84 5.30 -5.82
CA THR A 180 13.71 4.45 -6.23
C THR A 180 13.16 3.66 -5.04
N MET A 181 11.99 3.07 -5.20
CA MET A 181 11.53 1.98 -4.32
C MET A 181 12.41 0.74 -4.52
N GLU A 182 12.26 -0.26 -3.65
CA GLU A 182 12.92 -1.58 -3.80
C GLU A 182 12.27 -2.36 -4.94
N ASN A 183 12.66 -2.05 -6.18
CA ASN A 183 12.17 -2.67 -7.38
C ASN A 183 13.27 -2.68 -8.45
N SER A 184 13.63 -3.86 -8.95
CA SER A 184 14.71 -4.00 -9.93
C SER A 184 14.37 -3.34 -11.27
N TYR A 185 13.11 -3.40 -11.73
CA TYR A 185 12.68 -2.82 -13.00
C TYR A 185 12.69 -1.29 -12.95
N HIS A 186 12.28 -0.68 -11.82
CA HIS A 186 12.43 0.76 -11.60
C HIS A 186 13.91 1.16 -11.65
N MET A 187 14.78 0.40 -10.99
CA MET A 187 16.23 0.67 -11.05
C MET A 187 16.75 0.53 -12.49
N ASP A 188 16.32 -0.47 -13.22
CA ASP A 188 16.80 -0.72 -14.59
C ASP A 188 16.29 0.34 -15.57
N PHE A 189 15.05 0.85 -15.40
CA PHE A 189 14.58 2.02 -16.12
C PHE A 189 15.56 3.19 -16.02
N TRP A 190 15.92 3.60 -14.80
CA TRP A 190 16.84 4.73 -14.58
C TRP A 190 18.27 4.43 -15.03
N LYS A 191 18.75 3.19 -14.88
CA LYS A 191 20.06 2.78 -15.44
C LYS A 191 20.11 2.88 -16.96
N LYS A 192 19.02 2.57 -17.67
CA LYS A 192 18.94 2.73 -19.13
C LYS A 192 19.07 4.19 -19.54
N LEU A 193 18.57 5.10 -18.73
CA LEU A 193 18.77 6.55 -18.90
C LEU A 193 20.15 7.03 -18.37
N LYS A 194 21.03 6.11 -17.95
CA LYS A 194 22.38 6.39 -17.40
C LYS A 194 22.38 7.16 -16.08
N ALA A 195 21.25 7.21 -15.37
CA ALA A 195 21.19 7.65 -13.98
C ALA A 195 21.81 6.59 -13.05
N SER A 196 21.98 6.95 -11.78
CA SER A 196 22.49 6.08 -10.72
C SER A 196 21.38 5.81 -9.69
N PRO A 197 20.47 4.84 -9.94
CA PRO A 197 19.37 4.56 -9.04
C PRO A 197 19.87 3.95 -7.73
N THR A 198 19.27 4.38 -6.62
CA THR A 198 19.55 3.92 -5.27
C THR A 198 18.24 3.55 -4.59
N PRO A 199 17.96 2.26 -4.32
CA PRO A 199 16.78 1.86 -3.57
C PRO A 199 16.92 2.32 -2.11
N MET A 200 15.80 2.85 -1.56
CA MET A 200 15.81 3.45 -0.22
C MET A 200 14.38 3.49 0.32
N SER A 201 14.21 3.25 1.62
CA SER A 201 12.93 3.42 2.31
C SER A 201 12.38 4.84 2.12
N PHE A 202 11.04 4.97 2.00
CA PHE A 202 10.43 6.27 1.74
C PHE A 202 10.69 7.28 2.87
N SER A 203 10.75 6.83 4.12
CA SER A 203 11.04 7.68 5.29
C SER A 203 12.42 8.37 5.25
N GLU A 204 13.35 7.87 4.42
CA GLU A 204 14.71 8.42 4.29
C GLU A 204 14.84 9.45 3.15
N VAL A 205 13.83 9.56 2.27
CA VAL A 205 13.94 10.33 1.01
C VAL A 205 14.14 11.81 1.26
N TYR A 206 13.33 12.44 2.10
CA TYR A 206 13.44 13.89 2.37
C TYR A 206 14.83 14.25 2.92
N ILE A 207 15.32 13.50 3.88
CA ILE A 207 16.66 13.69 4.47
C ILE A 207 17.75 13.39 3.44
N GLY A 208 17.56 12.38 2.60
CA GLY A 208 18.49 12.05 1.52
C GLY A 208 18.65 13.19 0.51
N LEU A 209 17.56 13.82 0.10
CA LEU A 209 17.55 15.01 -0.74
C LEU A 209 18.21 16.21 -0.04
N GLN A 210 17.80 16.48 1.21
CA GLN A 210 18.33 17.60 1.99
C GLN A 210 19.84 17.52 2.20
N GLN A 211 20.37 16.32 2.42
CA GLN A 211 21.80 16.07 2.62
C GLN A 211 22.59 15.89 1.33
N GLY A 212 21.93 15.80 0.17
CA GLY A 212 22.56 15.55 -1.12
C GLY A 212 23.15 14.14 -1.27
N THR A 213 22.69 13.16 -0.47
CA THR A 213 23.06 11.75 -0.66
C THR A 213 22.37 11.18 -1.90
N ILE A 214 21.21 11.71 -2.26
CA ILE A 214 20.52 11.53 -3.52
C ILE A 214 20.26 12.91 -4.16
N ASP A 215 20.23 12.97 -5.49
CA ASP A 215 20.03 14.19 -6.28
C ASP A 215 18.57 14.35 -6.74
N ALA A 216 17.86 13.24 -6.84
CA ALA A 216 16.54 13.13 -7.42
C ALA A 216 15.72 11.99 -6.78
N GLN A 217 14.42 12.03 -6.99
CA GLN A 217 13.48 10.96 -6.66
C GLN A 217 12.34 10.93 -7.69
N GLU A 218 11.48 9.93 -7.65
CA GLU A 218 10.31 9.79 -8.50
C GLU A 218 9.10 9.33 -7.69
N ASN A 219 8.01 10.05 -7.82
CA ASN A 219 6.72 9.84 -7.15
C ASN A 219 5.62 10.62 -7.87
N PRO A 220 4.34 10.36 -7.60
CA PRO A 220 3.27 11.23 -8.06
C PRO A 220 3.30 12.59 -7.37
N TYR A 221 2.69 13.59 -8.00
CA TYR A 221 2.62 14.96 -7.49
C TYR A 221 2.14 15.03 -6.05
N GLU A 222 1.15 14.23 -5.70
CA GLU A 222 0.56 14.21 -4.38
C GLU A 222 1.58 13.82 -3.30
N VAL A 223 2.36 12.76 -3.54
CA VAL A 223 3.41 12.31 -2.62
C VAL A 223 4.53 13.34 -2.50
N ILE A 224 4.88 14.01 -3.61
CA ILE A 224 5.86 15.09 -3.61
C ILE A 224 5.39 16.23 -2.69
N VAL A 225 4.09 16.58 -2.73
CA VAL A 225 3.52 17.65 -1.91
C VAL A 225 3.40 17.21 -0.45
N SER A 226 2.81 16.07 -0.19
CA SER A 226 2.51 15.61 1.19
C SER A 226 3.77 15.42 2.03
N ASN A 227 4.90 15.03 1.40
CA ASN A 227 6.20 14.93 2.05
C ASN A 227 7.09 16.16 1.83
N LYS A 228 6.56 17.22 1.23
CA LYS A 228 7.27 18.48 0.97
C LYS A 228 8.60 18.30 0.22
N LEU A 229 8.67 17.29 -0.65
CA LEU A 229 9.90 16.98 -1.39
C LEU A 229 10.28 18.16 -2.32
N TYR A 230 9.29 18.93 -2.79
CA TYR A 230 9.48 20.14 -3.57
C TYR A 230 10.34 21.21 -2.87
N GLU A 231 10.40 21.23 -1.52
CA GLU A 231 11.27 22.16 -0.79
C GLU A 231 12.77 21.89 -1.03
N GLN A 232 13.11 20.70 -1.48
CA GLN A 232 14.47 20.25 -1.74
C GLN A 232 14.79 20.11 -3.22
N GLN A 233 13.86 20.47 -4.12
CA GLN A 233 13.95 20.19 -5.56
C GLN A 233 13.52 21.40 -6.39
N ASP A 234 14.38 21.82 -7.32
CA ASP A 234 14.13 22.96 -8.19
C ASP A 234 13.16 22.64 -9.35
N TYR A 235 13.08 21.37 -9.74
CA TYR A 235 12.30 20.92 -10.90
C TYR A 235 11.49 19.68 -10.58
N VAL A 236 10.27 19.61 -11.15
CA VAL A 236 9.50 18.38 -11.34
C VAL A 236 9.38 18.13 -12.83
N VAL A 237 9.95 17.03 -13.28
CA VAL A 237 9.99 16.62 -14.69
C VAL A 237 8.89 15.61 -14.97
N GLU A 238 7.97 15.93 -15.87
CA GLU A 238 6.83 15.10 -16.25
C GLU A 238 7.24 13.90 -17.10
N THR A 239 8.00 13.01 -16.49
CA THR A 239 8.40 11.74 -17.14
C THR A 239 7.22 10.83 -17.40
N ASN A 240 6.21 10.82 -16.53
CA ASN A 240 4.99 9.99 -16.62
C ASN A 240 5.31 8.55 -17.03
N HIS A 241 6.39 8.02 -16.46
CA HIS A 241 7.02 6.79 -16.92
C HIS A 241 6.30 5.53 -16.45
N LEU A 242 5.57 5.61 -15.33
CA LEU A 242 4.79 4.51 -14.74
C LEU A 242 3.52 5.04 -14.06
N PRO A 243 2.41 4.31 -14.07
CA PRO A 243 1.28 4.61 -13.21
C PRO A 243 1.66 4.37 -11.74
N HIS A 244 1.06 5.12 -10.83
CA HIS A 244 1.18 4.85 -9.40
C HIS A 244 -0.07 4.12 -8.92
N LEU A 245 -0.13 2.82 -9.18
CA LEU A 245 -1.18 1.96 -8.66
C LEU A 245 -0.95 1.65 -7.18
N ILE A 246 -2.02 1.68 -6.41
CA ILE A 246 -2.07 1.25 -5.01
C ILE A 246 -3.07 0.12 -4.87
N SER A 247 -2.67 -0.97 -4.23
CA SER A 247 -3.53 -2.10 -3.94
C SER A 247 -3.91 -2.13 -2.46
N LEU A 248 -5.17 -2.43 -2.18
CA LEU A 248 -5.62 -2.87 -0.87
C LEU A 248 -5.54 -4.39 -0.85
N ILE A 249 -4.74 -4.93 0.05
CA ILE A 249 -4.54 -6.37 0.22
C ILE A 249 -4.79 -6.78 1.67
N VAL A 250 -5.14 -8.03 1.84
CA VAL A 250 -5.29 -8.67 3.16
C VAL A 250 -4.53 -10.00 3.15
N SER A 251 -4.03 -10.44 4.32
CA SER A 251 -3.50 -11.80 4.48
C SER A 251 -4.53 -12.83 4.00
N ASP A 252 -4.17 -13.71 3.08
CA ASP A 252 -5.10 -14.70 2.56
C ASP A 252 -5.55 -15.68 3.66
N GLU A 253 -4.63 -16.19 4.48
CA GLU A 253 -4.95 -17.06 5.61
C GLU A 253 -5.94 -16.38 6.57
N PHE A 254 -5.66 -15.13 6.94
CA PHE A 254 -6.55 -14.35 7.80
C PHE A 254 -7.93 -14.16 7.16
N PHE A 255 -8.01 -13.85 5.87
CA PHE A 255 -9.27 -13.63 5.16
C PHE A 255 -10.10 -14.92 5.10
N GLN A 256 -9.48 -16.05 4.78
CA GLN A 256 -10.16 -17.36 4.70
C GLN A 256 -10.67 -17.85 6.06
N ASP A 257 -10.02 -17.47 7.16
CA ASP A 257 -10.45 -17.83 8.52
C ASP A 257 -11.66 -17.01 9.02
N LEU A 258 -12.02 -15.92 8.31
CA LEU A 258 -13.18 -15.11 8.65
C LEU A 258 -14.49 -15.82 8.21
N PRO A 259 -15.59 -15.64 8.97
CA PRO A 259 -16.93 -16.03 8.51
C PRO A 259 -17.28 -15.37 7.17
N GLU A 260 -17.99 -16.09 6.29
CA GLU A 260 -18.37 -15.61 4.95
C GLU A 260 -19.07 -14.24 4.94
N ASP A 261 -19.92 -13.97 5.94
CA ASP A 261 -20.59 -12.68 6.07
C ASP A 261 -19.62 -11.53 6.38
N LYS A 262 -18.49 -11.80 7.03
CA LYS A 262 -17.43 -10.82 7.29
C LYS A 262 -16.56 -10.60 6.05
N GLN A 263 -16.24 -11.67 5.34
CA GLN A 263 -15.54 -11.59 4.06
C GLN A 263 -16.33 -10.71 3.06
N ALA A 264 -17.65 -10.92 2.97
CA ALA A 264 -18.51 -10.13 2.09
C ALA A 264 -18.50 -8.63 2.45
N ILE A 265 -18.55 -8.29 3.74
CA ILE A 265 -18.44 -6.89 4.20
C ILE A 265 -17.10 -6.27 3.77
N LEU A 266 -15.98 -6.99 3.93
CA LEU A 266 -14.67 -6.48 3.54
C LEU A 266 -14.57 -6.22 2.03
N VAL A 267 -15.11 -7.12 1.21
CA VAL A 267 -15.12 -6.97 -0.24
C VAL A 267 -15.99 -5.78 -0.67
N GLU A 268 -17.19 -5.64 -0.11
CA GLU A 268 -18.11 -4.53 -0.41
C GLU A 268 -17.50 -3.18 0.02
N ALA A 269 -16.95 -3.11 1.23
CA ALA A 269 -16.28 -1.91 1.73
C ALA A 269 -15.09 -1.50 0.86
N ALA A 270 -14.30 -2.47 0.38
CA ALA A 270 -13.16 -2.21 -0.48
C ALA A 270 -13.58 -1.64 -1.85
N GLU A 271 -14.67 -2.15 -2.41
CA GLU A 271 -15.22 -1.65 -3.69
C GLU A 271 -15.68 -0.19 -3.57
N ILE A 272 -16.42 0.15 -2.51
CA ILE A 272 -16.87 1.53 -2.25
C ILE A 272 -15.66 2.45 -2.04
N ALA A 273 -14.70 2.02 -1.23
CA ALA A 273 -13.52 2.80 -0.93
C ALA A 273 -12.61 3.02 -2.16
N LYS A 274 -12.53 2.04 -3.06
CA LYS A 274 -11.81 2.13 -4.33
C LYS A 274 -12.35 3.25 -5.19
N GLU A 275 -13.66 3.32 -5.36
CA GLU A 275 -14.30 4.35 -6.19
C GLU A 275 -14.07 5.77 -5.62
N GLU A 276 -14.19 5.94 -4.31
CA GLU A 276 -13.89 7.22 -3.67
C GLU A 276 -12.42 7.60 -3.80
N ALA A 277 -11.51 6.65 -3.65
CA ALA A 277 -10.08 6.88 -3.82
C ALA A 277 -9.72 7.34 -5.25
N ARG A 278 -10.30 6.70 -6.28
CA ARG A 278 -10.11 7.08 -7.68
C ARG A 278 -10.66 8.48 -7.97
N GLN A 279 -11.84 8.80 -7.47
CA GLN A 279 -12.40 10.14 -7.59
C GLN A 279 -11.52 11.19 -6.90
N ALA A 280 -11.03 10.89 -5.69
CA ALA A 280 -10.11 11.77 -4.99
C ALA A 280 -8.79 11.96 -5.76
N SER A 281 -8.27 10.92 -6.43
CA SER A 281 -7.09 11.03 -7.30
C SER A 281 -7.31 12.07 -8.39
N ASP A 282 -8.45 11.98 -9.11
CA ASP A 282 -8.77 12.89 -10.20
C ASP A 282 -8.92 14.33 -9.72
N ASP A 283 -9.60 14.54 -8.58
CA ASP A 283 -9.92 15.86 -8.06
C ASP A 283 -8.70 16.61 -7.49
N ARG A 284 -7.67 15.90 -7.04
CA ARG A 284 -6.57 16.48 -6.23
C ARG A 284 -5.32 16.82 -7.03
N ILE A 285 -5.08 16.20 -8.19
CA ILE A 285 -3.82 16.36 -8.95
C ILE A 285 -3.55 17.82 -9.29
N ALA A 286 -4.56 18.57 -9.81
CA ALA A 286 -4.39 19.96 -10.19
C ALA A 286 -3.99 20.88 -9.03
N ASP A 287 -4.58 20.67 -7.85
CA ASP A 287 -4.25 21.43 -6.65
C ASP A 287 -2.83 21.12 -6.16
N LYS A 288 -2.38 19.87 -6.26
CA LYS A 288 -1.01 19.48 -5.89
C LYS A 288 0.03 20.07 -6.85
N ILE A 289 -0.25 20.09 -8.15
CA ILE A 289 0.57 20.77 -9.14
C ILE A 289 0.71 22.26 -8.77
N LYS A 290 -0.41 22.92 -8.46
CA LYS A 290 -0.40 24.31 -8.04
C LYS A 290 0.45 24.59 -6.80
N VAL A 291 0.41 23.73 -5.79
CA VAL A 291 1.26 23.87 -4.59
C VAL A 291 2.74 23.83 -4.96
N ILE A 292 3.14 22.97 -5.88
CA ILE A 292 4.52 22.87 -6.36
C ILE A 292 4.93 24.13 -7.10
N GLU A 293 4.10 24.63 -8.02
CA GLU A 293 4.35 25.88 -8.77
C GLU A 293 4.44 27.09 -7.84
N ASP A 294 3.50 27.22 -6.89
CA ASP A 294 3.46 28.33 -5.92
C ASP A 294 4.70 28.31 -4.99
N SER A 295 5.36 27.17 -4.81
CA SER A 295 6.61 27.05 -4.04
C SER A 295 7.83 27.60 -4.78
N GLY A 296 7.73 27.79 -6.11
CA GLY A 296 8.82 28.20 -7.00
C GLY A 296 9.53 27.02 -7.69
N THR A 297 9.16 25.78 -7.40
CA THR A 297 9.64 24.60 -8.12
C THR A 297 9.04 24.60 -9.54
N GLN A 298 9.89 24.45 -10.55
CA GLN A 298 9.45 24.50 -11.95
C GLN A 298 8.98 23.13 -12.43
N ILE A 299 7.81 23.09 -13.07
CA ILE A 299 7.34 21.88 -13.74
C ILE A 299 7.85 21.88 -15.19
N VAL A 300 8.51 20.79 -15.57
CA VAL A 300 9.14 20.60 -16.88
C VAL A 300 8.39 19.55 -17.67
N THR A 301 7.66 19.96 -18.70
CA THR A 301 7.05 19.05 -19.66
C THR A 301 8.09 18.63 -20.69
N LEU A 302 8.30 17.33 -20.85
CA LEU A 302 9.23 16.78 -21.83
C LEU A 302 8.68 16.93 -23.25
N SER A 303 9.56 17.23 -24.23
CA SER A 303 9.18 17.22 -25.65
C SER A 303 8.81 15.82 -26.12
N ASP A 304 8.04 15.74 -27.20
CA ASP A 304 7.65 14.45 -27.80
C ASP A 304 8.87 13.67 -28.30
N GLU A 305 9.88 14.37 -28.79
CA GLU A 305 11.16 13.79 -29.24
C GLU A 305 11.87 13.13 -28.06
N LEU A 306 12.02 13.84 -26.92
CA LEU A 306 12.68 13.28 -25.74
C LEU A 306 11.89 12.13 -25.14
N ARG A 307 10.56 12.20 -25.13
CA ARG A 307 9.70 11.08 -24.73
C ARG A 307 9.92 9.84 -25.62
N ALA A 308 10.08 10.04 -26.94
CA ALA A 308 10.38 8.96 -27.87
C ALA A 308 11.78 8.35 -27.62
N GLU A 309 12.79 9.20 -27.41
CA GLU A 309 14.14 8.76 -27.04
C GLU A 309 14.17 7.96 -25.72
N ILE A 310 13.40 8.39 -24.71
CA ILE A 310 13.25 7.66 -23.44
C ILE A 310 12.66 6.28 -23.71
N ARG A 311 11.54 6.20 -24.46
CA ARG A 311 10.90 4.90 -24.79
C ARG A 311 11.86 3.96 -25.49
N GLU A 312 12.64 4.45 -26.47
CA GLU A 312 13.65 3.65 -27.14
C GLU A 312 14.74 3.16 -26.19
N ALA A 313 15.26 4.03 -25.33
CA ALA A 313 16.31 3.68 -24.39
C ALA A 313 15.88 2.62 -23.37
N VAL A 314 14.61 2.62 -22.94
CA VAL A 314 14.07 1.70 -21.93
C VAL A 314 13.40 0.44 -22.53
N GLN A 315 13.33 0.32 -23.87
CA GLN A 315 12.76 -0.86 -24.53
C GLN A 315 13.27 -2.20 -23.98
N PRO A 316 14.57 -2.36 -23.61
CA PRO A 316 15.03 -3.61 -23.01
C PRO A 316 14.35 -3.99 -21.69
N VAL A 317 13.88 -3.02 -20.89
CA VAL A 317 13.13 -3.29 -19.65
C VAL A 317 11.74 -3.80 -19.99
N TYR A 318 11.09 -3.17 -20.97
CA TYR A 318 9.82 -3.64 -21.50
C TYR A 318 9.92 -5.11 -21.97
N ASP A 319 10.91 -5.41 -22.83
CA ASP A 319 11.10 -6.75 -23.40
C ASP A 319 11.39 -7.82 -22.33
N GLU A 320 12.02 -7.45 -21.24
CA GLU A 320 12.32 -8.36 -20.13
C GLU A 320 11.05 -8.74 -19.38
N ILE A 321 10.22 -7.76 -19.04
CA ILE A 321 8.95 -7.98 -18.35
C ILE A 321 7.99 -8.77 -19.22
N GLU A 322 7.85 -8.41 -20.51
CA GLU A 322 6.99 -9.10 -21.45
C GLU A 322 7.38 -10.58 -21.60
N LYS A 323 8.67 -10.88 -21.72
CA LYS A 323 9.17 -12.27 -21.79
C LYS A 323 8.87 -13.07 -20.53
N MET A 324 8.92 -12.47 -19.37
CA MET A 324 8.55 -13.12 -18.11
C MET A 324 7.06 -13.49 -18.12
N TRP A 325 6.20 -12.58 -18.52
CA TRP A 325 4.76 -12.80 -18.61
C TRP A 325 4.38 -13.89 -19.60
N ILE A 326 4.98 -13.89 -20.80
CA ILE A 326 4.78 -14.93 -21.82
C ILE A 326 5.23 -16.30 -21.28
N LYS A 327 6.38 -16.35 -20.58
CA LYS A 327 6.91 -17.60 -20.01
C LYS A 327 5.99 -18.17 -18.92
N ASN A 328 5.37 -17.32 -18.13
CA ASN A 328 4.47 -17.72 -17.05
C ASN A 328 3.03 -17.98 -17.52
N SER A 329 2.79 -17.92 -18.86
CA SER A 329 1.47 -18.09 -19.48
C SER A 329 0.43 -17.06 -19.02
N ILE A 330 0.88 -15.92 -18.54
CA ILE A 330 0.03 -14.79 -18.18
C ILE A 330 -0.13 -13.93 -19.43
N MET A 331 -1.36 -13.53 -19.78
CA MET A 331 -1.63 -12.86 -21.06
C MET A 331 -0.91 -11.50 -21.17
N PRO A 332 -0.39 -11.12 -22.35
CA PRO A 332 0.18 -9.79 -22.56
C PRO A 332 -0.90 -8.71 -22.40
N ILE A 333 -0.52 -7.62 -21.81
CA ILE A 333 -1.37 -6.43 -21.66
C ILE A 333 -1.57 -5.73 -23.00
#